data_b8563b29b04424d762bdd57b57640e02
#
_entry.id   b8563b29b04424d762bdd57b57640e02
#
_cell.length_a   1.000
_cell.length_b   1.000
_cell.length_c   1.000
_cell.angle_alpha   90.00
_cell.angle_beta   90.00
_cell.angle_gamma   90.00
#
_symmetry.space_group_name_H-M   'P 1'
#
loop_
_entity.id
_entity.type
_entity.pdbx_description
1 polymer ?
#
loop_
_entity_poly.entity_id
_entity_poly.type
_entity_poly.pdbx_seq_one_letter_code
_entity_poly.pdbx_strand_id
1 'polypeptide(L)'
;MYLKYFGLTERPFSIAPDPHYLYMSNRHKEAMAHLTYGLSQGGCFIVLTGEVGTGKTTLCRNLLSDLPDNVDVALILNANINEQELLQTVCDELKVDYPESASQKQLLDLINAHLLATFAANRHTVLIIDEAQLLSRDVLENIRLLTNLETTKSKLLQIILIGQPELNDSLRRNDLRQLCLLYTSDAADDW
;
A
#
# COMPACT_ATOMS: atom_id res chain seq x y z
N MET A 1 -34.68 -10.97 11.31
CA MET A 1 -36.10 -10.85 10.98
C MET A 1 -36.36 -10.24 9.59
N TYR A 2 -35.67 -9.15 9.20
CA TYR A 2 -35.87 -8.48 7.89
C TYR A 2 -35.35 -9.28 6.68
N LEU A 3 -34.30 -10.13 6.81
CA LEU A 3 -33.76 -10.93 5.71
C LEU A 3 -34.84 -11.80 5.05
N LYS A 4 -35.61 -12.55 5.86
CA LYS A 4 -36.74 -13.38 5.34
C LYS A 4 -37.85 -12.56 4.72
N TYR A 5 -38.12 -11.36 5.27
CA TYR A 5 -39.15 -10.47 4.77
C TYR A 5 -38.84 -9.91 3.39
N PHE A 6 -37.57 -9.56 3.14
CA PHE A 6 -37.11 -9.02 1.87
C PHE A 6 -36.48 -10.07 0.94
N GLY A 7 -36.52 -11.37 1.30
CA GLY A 7 -35.96 -12.44 0.49
C GLY A 7 -34.44 -12.38 0.33
N LEU A 8 -33.74 -11.77 1.30
CA LEU A 8 -32.29 -11.60 1.26
C LEU A 8 -31.59 -12.86 1.78
N THR A 9 -30.55 -13.28 1.10
CA THR A 9 -29.73 -14.44 1.47
C THR A 9 -28.71 -14.08 2.56
N GLU A 10 -28.32 -12.81 2.66
CA GLU A 10 -27.34 -12.31 3.61
C GLU A 10 -27.65 -10.88 4.08
N ARG A 11 -26.87 -10.37 5.03
CA ARG A 11 -27.09 -9.03 5.61
C ARG A 11 -26.53 -7.95 4.65
N PRO A 12 -27.38 -7.11 4.02
CA PRO A 12 -26.95 -6.10 3.05
C PRO A 12 -26.21 -4.91 3.66
N PHE A 13 -26.24 -4.74 4.99
CA PHE A 13 -25.62 -3.64 5.73
C PHE A 13 -24.59 -4.19 6.71
N SER A 14 -23.57 -4.89 6.19
CA SER A 14 -22.40 -5.26 6.97
C SER A 14 -21.48 -4.05 7.14
N ILE A 15 -20.93 -3.87 8.36
CA ILE A 15 -19.90 -2.84 8.60
C ILE A 15 -18.56 -3.25 7.96
N ALA A 16 -18.31 -4.55 7.79
CA ALA A 16 -17.13 -5.04 7.13
C ALA A 16 -17.26 -4.82 5.62
N PRO A 17 -16.31 -4.11 4.98
CA PRO A 17 -16.31 -3.93 3.53
C PRO A 17 -16.14 -5.30 2.85
N ASP A 18 -17.10 -5.64 1.97
CA ASP A 18 -17.05 -6.86 1.17
C ASP A 18 -16.77 -6.48 -0.30
N PRO A 19 -15.61 -6.91 -0.85
CA PRO A 19 -15.24 -6.62 -2.23
C PRO A 19 -16.26 -7.10 -3.26
N HIS A 20 -17.03 -8.15 -2.94
CA HIS A 20 -18.03 -8.72 -3.83
C HIS A 20 -19.17 -7.74 -4.18
N TYR A 21 -19.44 -6.79 -3.30
CA TYR A 21 -20.46 -5.74 -3.51
C TYR A 21 -19.88 -4.41 -4.00
N LEU A 22 -18.59 -4.37 -4.35
CA LEU A 22 -18.00 -3.15 -4.87
C LEU A 22 -18.61 -2.78 -6.22
N TYR A 23 -19.37 -1.70 -6.27
CA TYR A 23 -19.76 -1.09 -7.53
C TYR A 23 -18.54 -0.39 -8.15
N MET A 24 -18.00 -0.97 -9.21
CA MET A 24 -16.86 -0.42 -9.95
C MET A 24 -17.31 0.76 -10.82
N SER A 25 -17.30 1.97 -10.23
CA SER A 25 -17.48 3.21 -10.99
C SER A 25 -16.36 3.40 -12.04
N ASN A 26 -16.53 4.32 -12.96
CA ASN A 26 -15.47 4.61 -13.95
C ASN A 26 -14.16 5.04 -13.25
N ARG A 27 -14.24 5.83 -12.17
CA ARG A 27 -13.08 6.24 -11.35
C ARG A 27 -12.41 5.05 -10.66
N HIS A 28 -13.18 4.11 -10.11
CA HIS A 28 -12.61 2.90 -9.52
C HIS A 28 -11.89 2.05 -10.56
N LYS A 29 -12.44 1.94 -11.80
CA LYS A 29 -11.80 1.22 -12.90
C LYS A 29 -10.51 1.89 -13.33
N GLU A 30 -10.49 3.20 -13.40
CA GLU A 30 -9.31 4.00 -13.73
C GLU A 30 -8.23 3.85 -12.65
N ALA A 31 -8.59 4.03 -11.38
CA ALA A 31 -7.67 3.83 -10.26
C ALA A 31 -7.09 2.39 -10.23
N MET A 32 -7.92 1.38 -10.47
CA MET A 32 -7.47 -0.02 -10.56
C MET A 32 -6.52 -0.21 -11.75
N ALA A 33 -6.82 0.36 -12.90
CA ALA A 33 -5.95 0.29 -14.08
C ALA A 33 -4.58 0.94 -13.79
N HIS A 34 -4.55 2.09 -13.13
CA HIS A 34 -3.32 2.76 -12.72
C HIS A 34 -2.51 1.92 -11.71
N LEU A 35 -3.17 1.34 -10.70
CA LEU A 35 -2.52 0.46 -9.73
C LEU A 35 -1.91 -0.77 -10.42
N THR A 36 -2.68 -1.46 -11.25
CA THR A 36 -2.23 -2.66 -11.98
C THR A 36 -1.09 -2.33 -12.95
N TYR A 37 -1.21 -1.20 -13.68
CA TYR A 37 -0.16 -0.75 -14.58
C TYR A 37 1.13 -0.40 -13.83
N GLY A 38 1.03 0.38 -12.74
CA GLY A 38 2.19 0.74 -11.92
C GLY A 38 2.91 -0.48 -11.35
N LEU A 39 2.17 -1.49 -10.90
CA LEU A 39 2.74 -2.76 -10.46
C LEU A 39 3.44 -3.52 -11.58
N SER A 40 2.85 -3.55 -12.80
CA SER A 40 3.41 -4.28 -13.94
C SER A 40 4.68 -3.64 -14.52
N GLN A 41 4.80 -2.31 -14.44
CA GLN A 41 5.94 -1.56 -14.97
C GLN A 41 7.13 -1.45 -14.00
N GLY A 42 7.00 -2.01 -12.79
CA GLY A 42 8.06 -1.91 -11.78
C GLY A 42 8.23 -0.50 -11.20
N GLY A 43 7.17 0.33 -11.26
CA GLY A 43 7.14 1.64 -10.60
C GLY A 43 7.33 1.47 -9.10
N CYS A 44 8.20 2.26 -8.46
CA CYS A 44 8.51 2.03 -7.05
C CYS A 44 7.51 2.68 -6.08
N PHE A 45 6.66 3.61 -6.54
CA PHE A 45 5.81 4.39 -5.65
C PHE A 45 4.49 4.79 -6.31
N ILE A 46 3.37 4.45 -5.69
CA ILE A 46 2.02 4.79 -6.16
C ILE A 46 1.26 5.42 -4.98
N VAL A 47 0.52 6.48 -5.24
CA VAL A 47 -0.34 7.13 -4.25
C VAL A 47 -1.78 7.08 -4.74
N LEU A 48 -2.67 6.54 -3.91
CA LEU A 48 -4.11 6.55 -4.13
C LEU A 48 -4.77 7.41 -3.07
N THR A 49 -5.29 8.57 -3.44
CA THR A 49 -6.00 9.45 -2.53
C THR A 49 -7.48 9.58 -2.87
N GLY A 50 -8.29 9.90 -1.87
CA GLY A 50 -9.72 10.14 -2.03
C GLY A 50 -10.40 10.36 -0.69
N GLU A 51 -11.58 10.96 -0.72
CA GLU A 51 -12.38 11.26 0.47
C GLU A 51 -12.76 10.02 1.28
N VAL A 52 -13.15 10.22 2.53
CA VAL A 52 -13.68 9.15 3.39
C VAL A 52 -14.92 8.55 2.73
N GLY A 53 -15.02 7.22 2.75
CA GLY A 53 -16.19 6.51 2.19
C GLY A 53 -16.15 6.30 0.66
N THR A 54 -15.10 6.73 -0.05
CA THR A 54 -14.97 6.51 -1.51
C THR A 54 -14.59 5.08 -1.91
N GLY A 55 -14.43 4.16 -0.96
CA GLY A 55 -14.16 2.74 -1.25
C GLY A 55 -12.69 2.39 -1.46
N LYS A 56 -11.72 3.24 -1.07
CA LYS A 56 -10.28 3.00 -1.24
C LYS A 56 -9.83 1.66 -0.66
N THR A 57 -10.19 1.37 0.60
CA THR A 57 -9.84 0.10 1.26
C THR A 57 -10.48 -1.10 0.55
N THR A 58 -11.70 -0.96 0.02
CA THR A 58 -12.34 -2.01 -0.76
C THR A 58 -11.64 -2.22 -2.10
N LEU A 59 -11.23 -1.13 -2.76
CA LEU A 59 -10.43 -1.19 -3.98
C LEU A 59 -9.07 -1.88 -3.74
N CYS A 60 -8.42 -1.56 -2.62
CA CYS A 60 -7.18 -2.22 -2.21
C CYS A 60 -7.37 -3.74 -2.03
N ARG A 61 -8.44 -4.15 -1.34
CA ARG A 61 -8.75 -5.58 -1.16
C ARG A 61 -9.02 -6.29 -2.49
N ASN A 62 -9.69 -5.62 -3.41
CA ASN A 62 -9.90 -6.15 -4.75
C ASN A 62 -8.58 -6.31 -5.50
N LEU A 63 -7.69 -5.30 -5.43
CA LEU A 63 -6.34 -5.40 -5.99
C LEU A 63 -5.59 -6.61 -5.42
N LEU A 64 -5.61 -6.80 -4.10
CA LEU A 64 -4.95 -7.92 -3.44
C LEU A 64 -5.46 -9.29 -3.91
N SER A 65 -6.76 -9.39 -4.22
CA SER A 65 -7.36 -10.63 -4.73
C SER A 65 -6.95 -10.94 -6.17
N ASP A 66 -6.55 -9.94 -6.93
CA ASP A 66 -6.17 -10.04 -8.36
C ASP A 66 -4.65 -10.09 -8.57
N LEU A 67 -3.84 -10.03 -7.48
CA LEU A 67 -2.39 -10.12 -7.60
C LEU A 67 -1.93 -11.51 -8.02
N PRO A 68 -0.90 -11.60 -8.89
CA PRO A 68 -0.30 -12.88 -9.25
C PRO A 68 0.38 -13.58 -8.06
N ASP A 69 0.46 -14.90 -8.09
CA ASP A 69 1.08 -15.73 -7.03
C ASP A 69 2.58 -15.44 -6.78
N ASN A 70 3.24 -14.76 -7.71
CA ASN A 70 4.64 -14.37 -7.59
C ASN A 70 4.84 -12.99 -6.95
N VAL A 71 3.81 -12.42 -6.33
CA VAL A 71 3.89 -11.15 -5.60
C VAL A 71 3.77 -11.41 -4.11
N ASP A 72 4.78 -10.99 -3.35
CA ASP A 72 4.76 -10.98 -1.88
C ASP A 72 4.23 -9.61 -1.41
N VAL A 73 3.28 -9.63 -0.50
CA VAL A 73 2.61 -8.41 -0.03
C VAL A 73 2.86 -8.21 1.46
N ALA A 74 3.35 -7.03 1.83
CA ALA A 74 3.29 -6.50 3.18
C ALA A 74 2.15 -5.48 3.26
N LEU A 75 1.14 -5.72 4.11
CA LEU A 75 -0.04 -4.89 4.23
C LEU A 75 -0.14 -4.24 5.61
N ILE A 76 -0.05 -2.92 5.67
CA ILE A 76 -0.20 -2.12 6.88
C ILE A 76 -1.55 -1.39 6.83
N LEU A 77 -2.49 -1.81 7.69
CA LEU A 77 -3.83 -1.23 7.75
C LEU A 77 -3.95 -0.06 8.74
N ASN A 78 -3.02 0.05 9.67
CA ASN A 78 -2.99 1.13 10.66
C ASN A 78 -1.66 1.87 10.59
N ALA A 79 -1.67 3.04 10.00
CA ALA A 79 -0.49 3.88 9.78
C ALA A 79 -0.11 4.75 11.00
N ASN A 80 -0.79 4.62 12.14
CA ASN A 80 -0.40 5.33 13.37
C ASN A 80 0.71 4.58 14.11
N ILE A 81 1.88 4.53 13.50
CA ILE A 81 3.06 3.78 13.92
C ILE A 81 4.31 4.67 13.89
N ASN A 82 5.30 4.34 14.72
CA ASN A 82 6.60 5.00 14.66
C ASN A 82 7.55 4.29 13.65
N GLU A 83 8.74 4.85 13.45
CA GLU A 83 9.75 4.34 12.50
C GLU A 83 10.18 2.91 12.79
N GLN A 84 10.40 2.58 14.06
CA GLN A 84 10.79 1.23 14.49
C GLN A 84 9.66 0.23 14.23
N GLU A 85 8.44 0.61 14.60
CA GLU A 85 7.24 -0.21 14.41
C GLU A 85 6.95 -0.42 12.92
N LEU A 86 7.18 0.59 12.05
CA LEU A 86 7.04 0.41 10.60
C LEU A 86 7.93 -0.74 10.11
N LEU A 87 9.23 -0.70 10.44
CA LEU A 87 10.18 -1.70 9.96
C LEU A 87 9.90 -3.09 10.53
N GLN A 88 9.51 -3.16 11.81
CA GLN A 88 9.09 -4.42 12.43
C GLN A 88 7.84 -4.99 11.75
N THR A 89 6.83 -4.16 11.52
CA THR A 89 5.60 -4.59 10.83
C THR A 89 5.89 -5.08 9.41
N VAL A 90 6.80 -4.41 8.68
CA VAL A 90 7.23 -4.89 7.35
C VAL A 90 7.91 -6.26 7.46
N CYS A 91 8.79 -6.46 8.46
CA CYS A 91 9.41 -7.77 8.69
C CYS A 91 8.36 -8.84 9.00
N ASP A 92 7.40 -8.54 9.89
CA ASP A 92 6.34 -9.47 10.30
C ASP A 92 5.47 -9.90 9.08
N GLU A 93 5.04 -8.92 8.28
CA GLU A 93 4.24 -9.17 7.07
C GLU A 93 5.00 -10.00 6.01
N LEU A 94 6.29 -9.74 5.84
CA LEU A 94 7.16 -10.50 4.93
C LEU A 94 7.71 -11.80 5.55
N LYS A 95 7.35 -12.11 6.81
CA LYS A 95 7.83 -13.29 7.55
C LYS A 95 9.35 -13.35 7.66
N VAL A 96 9.96 -12.20 7.90
CA VAL A 96 11.40 -12.04 8.15
C VAL A 96 11.63 -12.09 9.64
N ASP A 97 12.36 -13.09 10.11
CA ASP A 97 12.72 -13.20 11.52
C ASP A 97 13.74 -12.13 11.92
N TYR A 98 13.52 -11.49 13.08
CA TYR A 98 14.42 -10.49 13.64
C TYR A 98 14.49 -10.59 15.17
N PRO A 99 15.61 -10.21 15.81
CA PRO A 99 15.71 -10.13 17.27
C PRO A 99 14.81 -9.03 17.84
N GLU A 100 14.18 -9.25 19.00
CA GLU A 100 13.36 -8.23 19.68
C GLU A 100 14.11 -6.90 19.92
N SER A 101 15.43 -6.98 20.13
CA SER A 101 16.30 -5.81 20.33
C SER A 101 16.92 -5.27 19.03
N ALA A 102 16.40 -5.66 17.86
CA ALA A 102 16.93 -5.21 16.58
C ALA A 102 16.85 -3.69 16.45
N SER A 103 17.96 -3.08 16.07
CA SER A 103 18.00 -1.65 15.71
C SER A 103 17.34 -1.41 14.34
N GLN A 104 16.93 -0.18 14.04
CA GLN A 104 16.39 0.21 12.73
C GLN A 104 17.32 -0.22 11.59
N LYS A 105 18.63 -0.03 11.75
CA LYS A 105 19.63 -0.46 10.77
C LYS A 105 19.57 -1.96 10.52
N GLN A 106 19.53 -2.77 11.59
CA GLN A 106 19.44 -4.23 11.46
C GLN A 106 18.17 -4.66 10.75
N LEU A 107 17.02 -4.04 11.06
CA LEU A 107 15.75 -4.31 10.37
C LEU A 107 15.84 -3.96 8.87
N LEU A 108 16.41 -2.80 8.52
CA LEU A 108 16.64 -2.42 7.13
C LEU A 108 17.55 -3.39 6.38
N ASP A 109 18.64 -3.84 7.02
CA ASP A 109 19.56 -4.81 6.43
C ASP A 109 18.86 -6.17 6.19
N LEU A 110 18.01 -6.61 7.13
CA LEU A 110 17.22 -7.85 7.00
C LEU A 110 16.17 -7.73 5.89
N ILE A 111 15.43 -6.62 5.84
CA ILE A 111 14.46 -6.35 4.76
C ILE A 111 15.18 -6.37 3.40
N ASN A 112 16.32 -5.67 3.29
CA ASN A 112 17.08 -5.63 2.03
C ASN A 112 17.56 -7.02 1.60
N ALA A 113 18.08 -7.82 2.52
CA ALA A 113 18.50 -9.20 2.24
C ALA A 113 17.32 -10.07 1.75
N HIS A 114 16.14 -9.93 2.39
CA HIS A 114 14.92 -10.62 1.97
C HIS A 114 14.48 -10.20 0.58
N LEU A 115 14.43 -8.89 0.31
CA LEU A 115 14.02 -8.37 -1.01
C LEU A 115 14.94 -8.84 -2.14
N LEU A 116 16.26 -8.90 -1.89
CA LEU A 116 17.21 -9.45 -2.85
C LEU A 116 16.96 -10.94 -3.13
N ALA A 117 16.70 -11.74 -2.08
CA ALA A 117 16.39 -13.15 -2.23
C ALA A 117 15.09 -13.39 -3.00
N THR A 118 14.04 -12.62 -2.68
CA THR A 118 12.75 -12.65 -3.35
C THR A 118 12.89 -12.29 -4.84
N PHE A 119 13.62 -11.22 -5.13
CA PHE A 119 13.91 -10.81 -6.51
C PHE A 119 14.70 -11.86 -7.30
N ALA A 120 15.70 -12.49 -6.68
CA ALA A 120 16.46 -13.58 -7.32
C ALA A 120 15.59 -14.82 -7.63
N ALA A 121 14.49 -15.01 -6.90
CA ALA A 121 13.49 -16.03 -7.16
C ALA A 121 12.42 -15.61 -8.20
N ASN A 122 12.61 -14.49 -8.92
CA ASN A 122 11.65 -13.90 -9.85
C ASN A 122 10.29 -13.57 -9.21
N ARG A 123 10.32 -13.18 -7.95
CA ARG A 123 9.15 -12.68 -7.22
C ARG A 123 9.29 -11.18 -7.02
N HIS A 124 8.17 -10.51 -6.83
CA HIS A 124 8.09 -9.08 -6.58
C HIS A 124 7.56 -8.84 -5.17
N THR A 125 7.99 -7.75 -4.54
CA THR A 125 7.50 -7.39 -3.22
C THR A 125 6.78 -6.04 -3.29
N VAL A 126 5.58 -5.99 -2.70
CA VAL A 126 4.74 -4.80 -2.63
C VAL A 126 4.44 -4.48 -1.17
N LEU A 127 4.73 -3.25 -0.74
CA LEU A 127 4.31 -2.70 0.54
C LEU A 127 3.08 -1.82 0.31
N ILE A 128 1.97 -2.14 0.96
CA ILE A 128 0.73 -1.36 0.89
C ILE A 128 0.46 -0.77 2.28
N ILE A 129 0.25 0.54 2.34
CA ILE A 129 -0.07 1.23 3.59
C ILE A 129 -1.41 1.94 3.41
N ASP A 130 -2.43 1.50 4.14
CA ASP A 130 -3.74 2.16 4.20
C ASP A 130 -3.75 3.23 5.30
N GLU A 131 -4.63 4.21 5.17
CA GLU A 131 -4.72 5.40 6.06
C GLU A 131 -3.40 6.18 6.17
N ALA A 132 -2.63 6.24 5.08
CA ALA A 132 -1.27 6.80 5.03
C ALA A 132 -1.18 8.29 5.39
N GLN A 133 -2.29 9.06 5.43
CA GLN A 133 -2.32 10.42 5.97
C GLN A 133 -1.99 10.48 7.48
N LEU A 134 -2.06 9.35 8.19
CA LEU A 134 -1.69 9.25 9.61
C LEU A 134 -0.18 9.09 9.84
N LEU A 135 0.60 8.83 8.78
CA LEU A 135 2.04 8.67 8.87
C LEU A 135 2.70 9.98 9.32
N SER A 136 3.59 9.89 10.29
CA SER A 136 4.45 11.01 10.66
C SER A 136 5.47 11.29 9.56
N ARG A 137 6.07 12.50 9.60
CA ARG A 137 7.14 12.88 8.67
C ARG A 137 8.32 11.91 8.71
N ASP A 138 8.74 11.50 9.90
CA ASP A 138 9.92 10.65 10.07
C ASP A 138 9.66 9.25 9.51
N VAL A 139 8.43 8.75 9.64
CA VAL A 139 8.00 7.49 9.03
C VAL A 139 7.96 7.60 7.49
N LEU A 140 7.45 8.70 6.93
CA LEU A 140 7.48 8.95 5.48
C LEU A 140 8.92 9.01 4.94
N GLU A 141 9.87 9.56 5.71
CA GLU A 141 11.28 9.56 5.34
C GLU A 141 11.87 8.15 5.36
N ASN A 142 11.51 7.31 6.32
CA ASN A 142 11.91 5.89 6.29
C ASN A 142 11.32 5.13 5.09
N ILE A 143 10.07 5.41 4.72
CA ILE A 143 9.47 4.86 3.49
C ILE A 143 10.27 5.30 2.27
N ARG A 144 10.72 6.57 2.22
CA ARG A 144 11.60 7.07 1.16
C ARG A 144 12.93 6.30 1.12
N LEU A 145 13.51 5.99 2.27
CA LEU A 145 14.73 5.18 2.32
C LEU A 145 14.49 3.76 1.78
N LEU A 146 13.35 3.16 2.08
CA LEU A 146 12.98 1.86 1.52
C LEU A 146 12.84 1.88 -0.01
N THR A 147 12.43 3.01 -0.62
CA THR A 147 12.38 3.13 -2.09
C THR A 147 13.75 3.12 -2.76
N ASN A 148 14.83 3.37 -1.99
CA ASN A 148 16.20 3.31 -2.50
C ASN A 148 16.76 1.88 -2.56
N LEU A 149 16.01 0.89 -2.07
CA LEU A 149 16.41 -0.51 -2.18
C LEU A 149 16.23 -0.98 -3.63
N GLU A 150 17.33 -1.05 -4.34
CA GLU A 150 17.35 -1.35 -5.78
C GLU A 150 18.58 -2.16 -6.18
N THR A 151 18.47 -2.86 -7.30
CA THR A 151 19.61 -3.39 -8.04
C THR A 151 20.07 -2.35 -9.06
N THR A 152 21.12 -2.64 -9.80
CA THR A 152 21.57 -1.78 -10.92
C THR A 152 20.54 -1.55 -12.01
N LYS A 153 19.45 -2.35 -12.06
CA LYS A 153 18.46 -2.34 -13.15
C LYS A 153 17.00 -2.27 -12.68
N SER A 154 16.72 -2.55 -11.42
CA SER A 154 15.32 -2.71 -10.96
C SER A 154 15.15 -2.32 -9.50
N LYS A 155 14.01 -1.73 -9.18
CA LYS A 155 13.57 -1.53 -7.80
C LYS A 155 13.18 -2.87 -7.19
N LEU A 156 13.57 -3.09 -5.93
CA LEU A 156 13.28 -4.32 -5.20
C LEU A 156 11.93 -4.28 -4.48
N LEU A 157 11.44 -3.08 -4.16
CA LEU A 157 10.22 -2.86 -3.42
C LEU A 157 9.34 -1.85 -4.16
N GLN A 158 8.08 -2.21 -4.34
CA GLN A 158 7.04 -1.29 -4.79
C GLN A 158 6.21 -0.85 -3.58
N ILE A 159 5.85 0.43 -3.52
CA ILE A 159 5.11 0.99 -2.38
C ILE A 159 3.84 1.64 -2.89
N ILE A 160 2.72 1.27 -2.26
CA ILE A 160 1.41 1.87 -2.50
C ILE A 160 0.95 2.54 -1.22
N LEU A 161 0.78 3.86 -1.25
CA LEU A 161 0.15 4.61 -0.18
C LEU A 161 -1.30 4.89 -0.51
N ILE A 162 -2.19 4.54 0.39
CA ILE A 162 -3.63 4.78 0.27
C ILE A 162 -4.03 5.71 1.42
N GLY A 163 -4.71 6.81 1.09
CA GLY A 163 -5.04 7.78 2.12
C GLY A 163 -6.10 8.79 1.72
N GLN A 164 -6.28 9.76 2.59
CA GLN A 164 -7.14 10.93 2.37
C GLN A 164 -6.36 12.01 1.59
N PRO A 165 -7.03 13.03 1.03
CA PRO A 165 -6.36 14.09 0.23
C PRO A 165 -5.23 14.81 0.97
N GLU A 166 -5.27 14.89 2.31
CA GLU A 166 -4.24 15.48 3.17
C GLU A 166 -2.87 14.80 3.01
N LEU A 167 -2.86 13.55 2.56
CA LEU A 167 -1.62 12.84 2.24
C LEU A 167 -0.82 13.58 1.14
N ASN A 168 -1.50 14.13 0.15
CA ASN A 168 -0.87 14.89 -0.93
C ASN A 168 -0.12 16.10 -0.39
N ASP A 169 -0.68 16.81 0.60
CA ASP A 169 -0.04 17.97 1.22
C ASP A 169 1.22 17.56 1.99
N SER A 170 1.17 16.40 2.65
CA SER A 170 2.33 15.85 3.35
C SER A 170 3.45 15.46 2.38
N LEU A 171 3.12 14.88 1.24
CA LEU A 171 4.07 14.44 0.21
C LEU A 171 4.64 15.60 -0.62
N ARG A 172 3.89 16.70 -0.82
CA ARG A 172 4.34 17.89 -1.58
C ARG A 172 5.43 18.72 -0.88
N ARG A 173 5.75 18.45 0.38
CA ARG A 173 6.85 19.12 1.10
C ARG A 173 8.19 18.85 0.43
N ASN A 174 9.07 19.86 0.47
CA ASN A 174 10.32 19.86 -0.30
C ASN A 174 11.23 18.66 -0.10
N ASP A 175 11.22 18.08 1.08
CA ASP A 175 12.01 16.93 1.50
C ASP A 175 11.47 15.58 0.98
N LEU A 176 10.18 15.50 0.68
CA LEU A 176 9.51 14.30 0.18
C LEU A 176 9.17 14.37 -1.32
N ARG A 177 9.50 15.48 -2.01
CA ARG A 177 9.23 15.65 -3.45
C ARG A 177 9.79 14.53 -4.33
N GLN A 178 10.87 13.88 -3.92
CA GLN A 178 11.43 12.75 -4.66
C GLN A 178 10.48 11.54 -4.70
N LEU A 179 9.58 11.39 -3.70
CA LEU A 179 8.52 10.39 -3.71
C LEU A 179 7.42 10.74 -4.73
N CYS A 180 7.09 12.04 -4.87
CA CYS A 180 6.02 12.52 -5.77
C CYS A 180 6.39 12.47 -7.26
N LEU A 181 7.67 12.39 -7.64
CA LEU A 181 8.09 12.39 -9.05
C LEU A 181 7.76 11.08 -9.78
N LEU A 182 7.24 10.08 -9.09
CA LEU A 182 7.11 8.74 -9.63
C LEU A 182 5.70 8.34 -10.07
N TYR A 183 4.62 8.95 -9.61
CA TYR A 183 3.25 8.85 -10.15
C TYR A 183 2.21 9.34 -9.13
N THR A 184 1.50 10.40 -9.43
CA THR A 184 0.26 10.77 -8.75
C THR A 184 -0.91 10.53 -9.71
N SER A 185 -1.81 9.63 -9.34
CA SER A 185 -3.15 9.58 -9.93
C SER A 185 -4.10 10.21 -8.92
N ASP A 186 -4.45 11.48 -9.15
CA ASP A 186 -5.51 12.15 -8.38
C ASP A 186 -6.88 11.66 -8.90
N ALA A 187 -7.51 10.78 -8.13
CA ALA A 187 -8.90 10.39 -8.39
C ALA A 187 -9.91 11.48 -7.95
N ALA A 188 -9.42 12.66 -7.54
CA ALA A 188 -10.22 13.66 -6.81
C ALA A 188 -10.36 15.04 -7.45
N ASP A 189 -9.63 15.40 -8.49
CA ASP A 189 -9.76 16.72 -9.09
C ASP A 189 -10.68 16.69 -10.31
N ASP A 190 -11.98 16.86 -10.05
CA ASP A 190 -12.94 17.57 -10.92
C ASP A 190 -14.34 17.51 -10.29
N TRP A 191 -14.67 18.54 -9.49
CA TRP A 191 -16.04 18.99 -9.17
C TRP A 191 -16.15 20.49 -9.40
#